data_ecff8acca8a77d61207de80eff2bc7c1
#
_entry.id   ecff8acca8a77d61207de80eff2bc7c1
#
_cell.length_a   1.000
_cell.length_b   1.000
_cell.length_c   1.000
_cell.angle_alpha   90.00
_cell.angle_beta   90.00
_cell.angle_gamma   90.00
#
_symmetry.space_group_name_H-M   'P 1'
#
loop_
_entity.id
_entity.type
_entity.pdbx_description
1 polymer ?
#
loop_
_entity_poly.entity_id
_entity_poly.type
_entity_poly.pdbx_seq_one_letter_code
_entity_poly.pdbx_strand_id
1 'polypeptide(L)'
;MVVTVVWIARNGLLLARLCGSKMDYRSYITSTEWRSKHKDFLKDSHYRCAFFPWVKVGKKHRYNVHHMNYENLGSERLWVDVICLCPFAHSFIIHGLLSGFRRPSQQRTYPNMVQRLAHCWCCIPVLVRGTLVVLMLVNLVKIAI
;
A
#
# COMPACT_ATOMS: atom_id res chain seq x y z
N MET A 1 -37.31 19.63 21.86
CA MET A 1 -36.25 20.36 21.16
C MET A 1 -35.03 20.38 22.03
N VAL A 2 -33.85 20.02 21.56
CA VAL A 2 -32.55 19.88 22.25
C VAL A 2 -32.19 18.42 22.64
N VAL A 3 -31.80 17.61 21.64
CA VAL A 3 -31.02 16.38 21.86
C VAL A 3 -29.90 16.23 20.79
N THR A 4 -29.55 17.29 20.06
CA THR A 4 -28.71 17.16 18.85
C THR A 4 -27.26 17.62 19.04
N VAL A 5 -26.80 17.99 20.24
CA VAL A 5 -25.51 18.71 20.38
C VAL A 5 -24.36 17.87 20.99
N VAL A 6 -24.63 16.71 21.59
CA VAL A 6 -23.57 15.95 22.31
C VAL A 6 -22.86 14.88 21.47
N TRP A 7 -23.28 14.66 20.21
CA TRP A 7 -22.71 13.62 19.32
C TRP A 7 -21.56 14.07 18.41
N ILE A 8 -21.19 15.34 18.47
CA ILE A 8 -20.30 15.97 17.47
C ILE A 8 -18.80 15.70 17.70
N ALA A 9 -18.38 15.41 18.94
CA ALA A 9 -16.94 15.35 19.24
C ALA A 9 -16.26 14.01 18.93
N ARG A 10 -17.00 12.92 18.75
CA ARG A 10 -16.42 11.59 18.46
C ARG A 10 -16.46 11.19 16.98
N ASN A 11 -17.19 11.87 16.14
CA ASN A 11 -17.46 11.49 14.75
C ASN A 11 -17.16 12.59 13.71
N GLY A 12 -16.24 13.52 13.99
CA GLY A 12 -15.85 14.55 13.03
C GLY A 12 -15.44 14.00 11.65
N LEU A 13 -14.93 12.78 11.60
CA LEU A 13 -14.58 12.09 10.36
C LEU A 13 -15.79 11.57 9.58
N LEU A 14 -16.88 11.22 10.26
CA LEU A 14 -18.11 10.72 9.61
C LEU A 14 -18.88 11.83 8.90
N LEU A 15 -18.86 13.04 9.48
CA LEU A 15 -19.51 14.22 8.88
C LEU A 15 -18.74 14.76 7.68
N ALA A 16 -17.41 14.67 7.67
CA ALA A 16 -16.57 15.01 6.50
C ALA A 16 -16.89 14.11 5.29
N ARG A 17 -17.28 12.85 5.53
CA ARG A 17 -17.75 11.92 4.48
C ARG A 17 -19.11 12.32 3.90
N LEU A 18 -20.00 12.83 4.71
CA LEU A 18 -21.35 13.27 4.27
C LEU A 18 -21.32 14.60 3.53
N CYS A 19 -20.29 15.44 3.78
CA CYS A 19 -20.18 16.76 3.16
C CYS A 19 -19.38 16.75 1.84
N GLY A 20 -18.91 15.58 1.35
CA GLY A 20 -18.21 15.48 0.06
C GLY A 20 -16.87 16.19 -0.01
N SER A 21 -16.32 16.66 1.11
CA SER A 21 -14.98 17.24 1.14
C SER A 21 -13.94 16.14 0.93
N LYS A 22 -13.26 16.18 -0.22
CA LYS A 22 -12.17 15.27 -0.55
C LYS A 22 -11.10 15.41 0.53
N MET A 23 -10.87 14.34 1.31
CA MET A 23 -9.87 14.33 2.38
C MET A 23 -8.51 14.75 1.81
N ASP A 24 -7.88 15.77 2.42
CA ASP A 24 -6.53 16.16 2.00
C ASP A 24 -5.55 15.05 2.36
N TYR A 25 -4.95 14.47 1.32
CA TYR A 25 -4.00 13.37 1.46
C TYR A 25 -2.83 13.71 2.38
N ARG A 26 -2.30 14.95 2.32
CA ARG A 26 -1.14 15.34 3.14
C ARG A 26 -1.47 15.38 4.62
N SER A 27 -2.58 15.98 4.99
CA SER A 27 -3.02 16.00 6.39
C SER A 27 -3.35 14.59 6.87
N TYR A 28 -3.95 13.75 6.03
CA TYR A 28 -4.28 12.39 6.40
C TYR A 28 -3.04 11.53 6.70
N ILE A 29 -2.03 11.48 5.83
CA ILE A 29 -0.84 10.63 6.05
C ILE A 29 0.04 11.06 7.23
N THR A 30 -0.13 12.28 7.72
CA THR A 30 0.55 12.77 8.93
C THR A 30 -0.27 12.58 10.19
N SER A 31 -1.53 12.17 10.08
CA SER A 31 -2.47 12.03 11.18
C SER A 31 -2.12 10.88 12.13
N THR A 32 -2.60 10.97 13.37
CA THR A 32 -2.51 9.89 14.35
C THR A 32 -3.34 8.68 13.93
N GLU A 33 -4.45 8.91 13.24
CA GLU A 33 -5.30 7.86 12.68
C GLU A 33 -4.53 6.98 11.69
N TRP A 34 -3.89 7.59 10.70
CA TRP A 34 -3.07 6.86 9.74
C TRP A 34 -1.96 6.06 10.43
N ARG A 35 -1.25 6.67 11.38
CA ARG A 35 -0.17 5.98 12.13
C ARG A 35 -0.67 4.79 12.95
N SER A 36 -1.88 4.87 13.50
CA SER A 36 -2.45 3.76 14.29
C SER A 36 -2.71 2.53 13.41
N LYS A 37 -3.21 2.72 12.20
CA LYS A 37 -3.48 1.64 11.23
C LYS A 37 -2.22 0.88 10.79
N HIS A 38 -1.05 1.51 10.83
CA HIS A 38 0.20 0.86 10.47
C HIS A 38 0.48 -0.41 11.29
N LYS A 39 0.08 -0.44 12.57
CA LYS A 39 0.28 -1.61 13.43
C LYS A 39 -0.55 -2.79 12.96
N ASP A 40 -1.78 -2.53 12.56
CA ASP A 40 -2.71 -3.55 12.09
C ASP A 40 -2.25 -4.07 10.71
N PHE A 41 -1.91 -3.18 9.78
CA PHE A 41 -1.36 -3.58 8.49
C PHE A 41 -0.07 -4.40 8.59
N LEU A 42 0.83 -4.07 9.54
CA LEU A 42 2.04 -4.85 9.79
C LEU A 42 1.71 -6.25 10.31
N LYS A 43 0.78 -6.35 11.25
CA LYS A 43 0.35 -7.63 11.81
C LYS A 43 -0.29 -8.51 10.73
N ASP A 44 -1.20 -7.95 9.95
CA ASP A 44 -1.92 -8.66 8.89
C ASP A 44 -1.02 -9.04 7.70
N SER A 45 0.07 -8.28 7.48
CA SER A 45 1.13 -8.63 6.52
C SER A 45 2.14 -9.65 7.08
N HIS A 46 1.91 -10.20 8.28
CA HIS A 46 2.84 -11.09 8.98
C HIS A 46 4.26 -10.52 9.11
N TYR A 47 4.39 -9.20 9.22
CA TYR A 47 5.68 -8.51 9.27
C TYR A 47 6.59 -8.83 8.08
N ARG A 48 6.03 -8.98 6.89
CA ARG A 48 6.75 -9.28 5.65
C ARG A 48 6.54 -8.21 4.59
N CYS A 49 7.58 -7.99 3.80
CA CYS A 49 7.46 -7.14 2.62
C CYS A 49 6.59 -7.83 1.56
N ALA A 50 5.57 -7.12 1.06
CA ALA A 50 4.69 -7.67 0.04
C ALA A 50 5.43 -7.99 -1.27
N PHE A 51 6.46 -7.22 -1.63
CA PHE A 51 7.25 -7.45 -2.83
C PHE A 51 8.27 -8.57 -2.63
N PHE A 52 8.98 -8.56 -1.49
CA PHE A 52 9.98 -9.57 -1.11
C PHE A 52 9.55 -10.31 0.17
N PRO A 53 8.77 -11.40 0.07
CA PRO A 53 8.18 -12.05 1.24
C PRO A 53 9.19 -12.61 2.25
N TRP A 54 10.43 -12.81 1.85
CA TRP A 54 11.52 -13.23 2.74
C TRP A 54 12.11 -12.08 3.54
N VAL A 55 11.83 -10.81 3.18
CA VAL A 55 12.32 -9.64 3.90
C VAL A 55 11.35 -9.27 5.01
N LYS A 56 11.86 -9.25 6.26
CA LYS A 56 11.09 -8.79 7.43
C LYS A 56 10.97 -7.28 7.44
N VAL A 57 9.78 -6.79 7.85
CA VAL A 57 9.48 -5.37 8.05
C VAL A 57 8.86 -5.16 9.44
N GLY A 58 8.95 -3.96 10.02
CA GLY A 58 8.37 -3.65 11.32
C GLY A 58 9.27 -2.80 12.22
N LYS A 59 9.09 -2.87 13.56
CA LYS A 59 9.77 -1.98 14.50
C LYS A 59 11.30 -1.98 14.39
N LYS A 60 11.93 -3.15 14.18
CA LYS A 60 13.38 -3.29 14.02
C LYS A 60 13.85 -3.06 12.58
N HIS A 61 12.97 -3.14 11.62
CA HIS A 61 13.27 -3.04 10.20
C HIS A 61 12.37 -1.97 9.59
N ARG A 62 12.96 -0.97 8.97
CA ARG A 62 12.21 0.11 8.30
C ARG A 62 11.19 -0.46 7.33
N TYR A 63 10.05 0.21 7.22
CA TYR A 63 8.98 -0.14 6.30
C TYR A 63 8.21 1.10 5.85
N ASN A 64 7.47 0.93 4.78
CA ASN A 64 6.51 1.90 4.26
C ASN A 64 5.19 1.18 4.01
N VAL A 65 4.09 1.79 4.43
CA VAL A 65 2.75 1.41 3.97
C VAL A 65 2.49 2.19 2.69
N HIS A 66 2.41 1.47 1.58
CA HIS A 66 2.28 2.04 0.24
C HIS A 66 0.84 1.95 -0.25
N HIS A 67 0.27 3.09 -0.67
CA HIS A 67 -1.05 3.11 -1.29
C HIS A 67 -0.96 2.62 -2.74
N MET A 68 -1.73 1.61 -3.07
CA MET A 68 -1.92 1.13 -4.43
C MET A 68 -2.99 1.95 -5.17
N ASN A 69 -3.96 2.49 -4.41
CA ASN A 69 -4.97 3.44 -4.87
C ASN A 69 -5.32 4.42 -3.74
N TYR A 70 -6.07 5.45 -4.04
CA TYR A 70 -6.45 6.51 -3.10
C TYR A 70 -7.97 6.66 -2.97
N GLU A 71 -8.74 5.67 -3.42
CA GLU A 71 -10.20 5.74 -3.47
C GLU A 71 -10.81 5.64 -2.06
N ASN A 72 -10.19 4.85 -1.19
CA ASN A 72 -10.68 4.54 0.15
C ASN A 72 -9.84 5.19 1.26
N LEU A 73 -9.33 6.42 1.05
CA LEU A 73 -8.59 7.14 2.10
C LEU A 73 -9.41 7.21 3.39
N GLY A 74 -8.80 6.79 4.50
CA GLY A 74 -9.48 6.71 5.79
C GLY A 74 -10.19 5.38 6.05
N SER A 75 -10.28 4.49 5.06
CA SER A 75 -10.88 3.15 5.20
C SER A 75 -10.10 2.11 4.38
N GLU A 76 -8.79 2.29 4.33
CA GLU A 76 -7.91 1.44 3.54
C GLU A 76 -7.94 -0.01 4.03
N ARG A 77 -7.87 -0.93 3.09
CA ARG A 77 -7.78 -2.37 3.31
C ARG A 77 -6.42 -2.89 2.84
N LEU A 78 -5.77 -3.69 3.68
CA LEU A 78 -4.53 -4.35 3.27
C LEU A 78 -4.79 -5.27 2.06
N TRP A 79 -3.85 -5.34 1.13
CA TRP A 79 -3.89 -6.10 -0.13
C TRP A 79 -4.89 -5.60 -1.18
N VAL A 80 -5.68 -4.57 -0.87
CA VAL A 80 -6.64 -3.94 -1.80
C VAL A 80 -6.26 -2.49 -2.07
N ASP A 81 -6.05 -1.72 -1.02
CA ASP A 81 -5.78 -0.30 -1.11
C ASP A 81 -4.33 0.02 -0.72
N VAL A 82 -3.75 -0.77 0.19
CA VAL A 82 -2.38 -0.59 0.69
C VAL A 82 -1.61 -1.90 0.80
N ILE A 83 -0.29 -1.81 0.74
CA ILE A 83 0.65 -2.91 0.97
C ILE A 83 1.82 -2.47 1.85
N CYS A 84 2.36 -3.40 2.65
CA CYS A 84 3.57 -3.16 3.44
C CYS A 84 4.82 -3.49 2.62
N LEU A 85 5.74 -2.53 2.48
CA LEU A 85 6.96 -2.68 1.70
C LEU A 85 8.20 -2.36 2.53
N CYS A 86 9.31 -3.02 2.24
CA CYS A 86 10.61 -2.56 2.71
C CYS A 86 11.03 -1.29 1.95
N PRO A 87 11.93 -0.45 2.49
CA PRO A 87 12.35 0.80 1.86
C PRO A 87 12.88 0.62 0.44
N PHE A 88 13.62 -0.45 0.19
CA PHE A 88 14.14 -0.75 -1.15
C PHE A 88 13.01 -0.99 -2.16
N ALA A 89 12.05 -1.85 -1.84
CA ALA A 89 10.91 -2.10 -2.73
C ALA A 89 10.08 -0.82 -2.96
N HIS A 90 9.83 -0.05 -1.90
CA HIS A 90 9.06 1.19 -1.99
C HIS A 90 9.77 2.26 -2.84
N SER A 91 10.99 2.64 -2.45
CA SER A 91 11.66 3.81 -3.02
C SER A 91 12.35 3.50 -4.34
N PHE A 92 13.09 2.38 -4.41
CA PHE A 92 13.86 2.06 -5.61
C PHE A 92 13.03 1.37 -6.68
N ILE A 93 12.20 0.37 -6.31
CA ILE A 93 11.42 -0.36 -7.31
C ILE A 93 10.17 0.42 -7.68
N ILE A 94 9.23 0.62 -6.75
CA ILE A 94 7.90 1.19 -7.08
C ILE A 94 8.01 2.66 -7.52
N HIS A 95 8.70 3.50 -6.76
CA HIS A 95 8.80 4.93 -7.05
C HIS A 95 9.99 5.31 -7.93
N GLY A 96 11.00 4.46 -8.05
CA GLY A 96 12.10 4.66 -8.97
C GLY A 96 11.86 3.96 -10.31
N LEU A 97 12.25 2.70 -10.39
CA LEU A 97 12.28 1.91 -11.63
C LEU A 97 10.92 1.83 -12.33
N LEU A 98 9.86 1.47 -11.60
CA LEU A 98 8.54 1.25 -12.18
C LEU A 98 7.74 2.53 -12.41
N SER A 99 8.13 3.65 -11.81
CA SER A 99 7.48 4.95 -12.07
C SER A 99 7.90 5.59 -13.38
N GLY A 100 8.96 5.07 -14.02
CA GLY A 100 9.51 5.65 -15.25
C GLY A 100 10.12 7.04 -15.02
N PHE A 101 10.75 7.26 -13.86
CA PHE A 101 11.38 8.52 -13.48
C PHE A 101 10.45 9.73 -13.51
N ARG A 102 9.17 9.54 -13.21
CA ARG A 102 8.20 10.65 -13.12
C ARG A 102 8.62 11.67 -12.06
N ARG A 103 8.37 12.94 -12.35
CA ARG A 103 8.60 14.03 -11.39
C ARG A 103 7.78 13.81 -10.10
N PRO A 104 8.29 14.16 -8.90
CA PRO A 104 7.61 13.95 -7.63
C PRO A 104 6.18 14.53 -7.57
N SER A 105 5.92 15.64 -8.28
CA SER A 105 4.57 16.24 -8.40
C SER A 105 3.58 15.38 -9.16
N GLN A 106 4.03 14.48 -10.04
CA GLN A 106 3.21 13.58 -10.84
C GLN A 106 3.04 12.19 -10.19
N GLN A 107 3.80 11.89 -9.14
CA GLN A 107 3.76 10.60 -8.44
C GLN A 107 2.45 10.34 -7.67
N ARG A 108 1.63 11.39 -7.47
CA ARG A 108 0.34 11.31 -6.78
C ARG A 108 -0.83 10.95 -7.70
N THR A 109 -0.57 10.81 -8.98
CA THR A 109 -1.55 10.32 -9.93
C THR A 109 -1.59 8.80 -9.89
N TYR A 110 -2.71 8.24 -10.31
CA TYR A 110 -2.94 6.79 -10.40
C TYR A 110 -1.70 6.02 -10.88
N PRO A 111 -1.43 4.83 -10.31
CA PRO A 111 -0.29 4.03 -10.70
C PRO A 111 -0.34 3.75 -12.21
N ASN A 112 0.81 3.78 -12.87
CA ASN A 112 0.92 3.40 -14.27
C ASN A 112 0.68 1.88 -14.43
N MET A 113 0.56 1.40 -15.67
CA MET A 113 0.26 0.00 -15.93
C MET A 113 1.31 -0.95 -15.31
N VAL A 114 2.59 -0.59 -15.35
CA VAL A 114 3.68 -1.41 -14.79
C VAL A 114 3.59 -1.47 -13.26
N GLN A 115 3.29 -0.35 -12.61
CA GLN A 115 3.06 -0.32 -11.17
C GLN A 115 1.83 -1.16 -10.78
N ARG A 116 0.75 -1.12 -11.57
CA ARG A 116 -0.44 -1.97 -11.34
C ARG A 116 -0.09 -3.45 -11.43
N LEU A 117 0.70 -3.87 -12.42
CA LEU A 117 1.16 -5.26 -12.53
C LEU A 117 2.02 -5.66 -11.32
N ALA A 118 2.90 -4.78 -10.85
CA ALA A 118 3.67 -5.02 -9.64
C ALA A 118 2.79 -5.12 -8.37
N HIS A 119 1.74 -4.31 -8.28
CA HIS A 119 0.76 -4.42 -7.20
C HIS A 119 0.01 -5.76 -7.26
N CYS A 120 -0.46 -6.17 -8.45
CA CYS A 120 -1.06 -7.50 -8.63
C CYS A 120 -0.10 -8.62 -8.22
N TRP A 121 1.16 -8.54 -8.62
CA TRP A 121 2.19 -9.48 -8.18
C TRP A 121 2.30 -9.55 -6.66
N CYS A 122 2.28 -8.42 -5.97
CA CYS A 122 2.32 -8.36 -4.50
C CYS A 122 1.13 -9.06 -3.83
N CYS A 123 -0.03 -9.06 -4.48
CA CYS A 123 -1.26 -9.66 -3.96
C CYS A 123 -1.35 -11.19 -4.21
N ILE A 124 -0.51 -11.75 -5.07
CA ILE A 124 -0.47 -13.21 -5.32
C ILE A 124 0.13 -13.91 -4.09
N PRO A 125 -0.47 -15.01 -3.61
CA PRO A 125 0.08 -15.81 -2.52
C PRO A 125 1.53 -16.23 -2.77
N VAL A 126 2.36 -16.21 -1.73
CA VAL A 126 3.82 -16.46 -1.83
C VAL A 126 4.16 -17.81 -2.48
N LEU A 127 3.40 -18.85 -2.13
CA LEU A 127 3.59 -20.18 -2.73
C LEU A 127 3.37 -20.17 -4.23
N VAL A 128 2.31 -19.51 -4.71
CA VAL A 128 2.00 -19.39 -6.14
C VAL A 128 3.10 -18.60 -6.86
N ARG A 129 3.58 -17.49 -6.26
CA ARG A 129 4.70 -16.73 -6.82
C ARG A 129 5.97 -17.57 -6.94
N GLY A 130 6.29 -18.35 -5.90
CA GLY A 130 7.43 -19.26 -5.93
C GLY A 130 7.34 -20.27 -7.06
N THR A 131 6.19 -20.91 -7.22
CA THR A 131 5.94 -21.87 -8.32
C THR A 131 6.11 -21.21 -9.68
N LEU A 132 5.54 -20.02 -9.89
CA LEU A 132 5.67 -19.29 -11.16
C LEU A 132 7.12 -18.96 -11.48
N VAL A 133 7.91 -18.51 -10.52
CA VAL A 133 9.35 -18.23 -10.70
C VAL A 133 10.11 -19.49 -11.10
N VAL A 134 9.88 -20.62 -10.42
CA VAL A 134 10.52 -21.89 -10.75
C VAL A 134 10.15 -22.32 -12.18
N LEU A 135 8.89 -22.26 -12.55
CA LEU A 135 8.44 -22.61 -13.91
C LEU A 135 9.09 -21.71 -14.98
N MET A 136 9.22 -20.40 -14.70
CA MET A 136 9.90 -19.48 -15.63
C MET A 136 11.37 -19.86 -15.78
N LEU A 137 12.10 -20.16 -14.69
CA LEU A 137 13.49 -20.55 -14.75
C LEU A 137 13.70 -21.85 -15.51
N VAL A 138 12.86 -22.87 -15.28
CA VAL A 138 12.90 -24.15 -16.01
C VAL A 138 12.69 -23.93 -17.51
N ASN A 139 11.75 -23.08 -17.91
CA ASN A 139 11.51 -22.79 -19.33
C ASN A 139 12.67 -22.00 -19.97
N LEU A 140 13.28 -21.04 -19.23
CA LEU A 140 14.47 -20.33 -19.72
C LEU A 140 15.66 -21.28 -19.96
N VAL A 141 15.88 -22.23 -19.05
CA VAL A 141 16.92 -23.25 -19.22
C VAL A 141 16.65 -24.13 -20.46
N LYS A 142 15.39 -24.54 -20.69
CA LYS A 142 15.01 -25.33 -21.88
C LYS A 142 15.23 -24.60 -23.20
N ILE A 143 15.11 -23.28 -23.22
CA ILE A 143 15.34 -22.45 -24.42
C ILE A 143 16.85 -22.24 -24.66
N ALA A 144 17.66 -22.27 -23.61
CA ALA A 144 19.10 -22.03 -23.68
C ALA A 144 19.94 -23.29 -24.04
N ILE A 145 19.30 -24.48 -24.00
CA ILE A 145 19.91 -25.78 -24.39
C ILE A 145 19.38 -26.17 -25.78
#